data_b4116e561e88a27b16a814175a5d210e
#
_entry.id   b4116e561e88a27b16a814175a5d210e
#
_cell.length_a   1.000
_cell.length_b   1.000
_cell.length_c   1.000
_cell.angle_alpha   90.00
_cell.angle_beta   90.00
_cell.angle_gamma   90.00
#
_symmetry.space_group_name_H-M   'P 1'
#
loop_
_entity.id
_entity.type
_entity.pdbx_description
1 polymer ?
#
loop_
_entity_poly.entity_id
_entity_poly.type
_entity_poly.pdbx_seq_one_letter_code
_entity_poly.pdbx_strand_id
1 'polypeptide(L)'
;MLETPAGRLWLKRVETLTLRWRLLKGGGQRSFEKDRDGLHFLGEAGMPVAPILAEGPDYFVTPDLGVTLRALMSDTGASDDRRAAFHAAGRALAALHAQGFSHGRPAVRDLCWDGAEVRFIDMERFSPRHQSPRHFAADIFVFVHSVFAAGGGEAELENALTAYRNAGGPLQASIALARRLRWIGPAARGLRRLKPHSRDLTALEPTLAYIASAR
;
A
#
# COMPACT_ATOMS: atom_id res chain seq x y z
N MET A 1 -16.39 12.20 -3.36
CA MET A 1 -16.27 12.03 -4.82
C MET A 1 -17.09 13.15 -5.46
N LEU A 2 -16.54 13.78 -6.48
CA LEU A 2 -17.18 14.86 -7.25
C LEU A 2 -17.24 14.40 -8.72
N GLU A 3 -18.39 14.54 -9.34
CA GLU A 3 -18.54 14.31 -10.79
C GLU A 3 -18.45 15.65 -11.53
N THR A 4 -17.60 15.72 -12.54
CA THR A 4 -17.39 16.91 -13.37
C THR A 4 -17.48 16.53 -14.83
N PRO A 5 -17.69 17.50 -15.75
CA PRO A 5 -17.66 17.23 -17.19
C PRO A 5 -16.32 16.63 -17.67
N ALA A 6 -15.23 16.87 -16.94
CA ALA A 6 -13.89 16.35 -17.24
C ALA A 6 -13.60 14.97 -16.60
N GLY A 7 -14.57 14.38 -15.88
CA GLY A 7 -14.41 13.09 -15.19
C GLY A 7 -14.65 13.16 -13.69
N ARG A 8 -14.40 12.05 -13.03
CA ARG A 8 -14.55 11.92 -11.57
C ARG A 8 -13.31 12.45 -10.85
N LEU A 9 -13.56 13.14 -9.74
CA LEU A 9 -12.53 13.69 -8.85
C LEU A 9 -12.76 13.23 -7.43
N TRP A 10 -11.66 13.07 -6.69
CA TRP A 10 -11.68 12.76 -5.27
C TRP A 10 -11.28 13.98 -4.45
N LEU A 11 -12.18 14.41 -3.56
CA LEU A 11 -11.93 15.47 -2.58
C LEU A 11 -11.59 14.82 -1.25
N LYS A 12 -10.35 15.01 -0.77
CA LYS A 12 -9.92 14.67 0.58
C LYS A 12 -9.95 15.93 1.44
N ARG A 13 -10.57 15.84 2.62
CA ARG A 13 -10.66 16.93 3.58
C ARG A 13 -10.11 16.51 4.93
N VAL A 14 -9.69 17.47 5.70
CA VAL A 14 -9.33 17.26 7.10
C VAL A 14 -10.50 16.65 7.86
N GLU A 15 -10.30 15.49 8.49
CA GLU A 15 -11.32 14.89 9.34
C GLU A 15 -11.51 15.72 10.61
N THR A 16 -12.72 16.25 10.81
CA THR A 16 -13.14 16.85 12.09
C THR A 16 -13.41 15.74 13.09
N LEU A 17 -12.35 15.29 13.76
CA LEU A 17 -12.45 14.25 14.79
C LEU A 17 -13.04 14.80 16.07
N THR A 18 -14.00 14.08 16.70
CA THR A 18 -14.43 14.35 18.07
C THR A 18 -13.25 14.23 19.05
N LEU A 19 -13.32 14.91 20.19
CA LEU A 19 -12.23 15.00 21.18
C LEU A 19 -11.64 13.63 21.57
N ARG A 20 -12.49 12.60 21.67
CA ARG A 20 -12.12 11.21 21.97
C ARG A 20 -11.26 10.57 20.87
N TRP A 21 -11.56 10.83 19.60
CA TRP A 21 -10.80 10.32 18.46
C TRP A 21 -9.50 11.10 18.21
N ARG A 22 -9.48 12.40 18.60
CA ARG A 22 -8.23 13.20 18.57
C ARG A 22 -7.16 12.66 19.52
N LEU A 23 -7.57 12.18 20.69
CA LEU A 23 -6.66 11.57 21.68
C LEU A 23 -6.14 10.19 21.24
N LEU A 24 -6.94 9.41 20.49
CA LEU A 24 -6.59 8.05 20.09
C LEU A 24 -5.82 7.98 18.76
N LYS A 25 -6.10 8.88 17.79
CA LYS A 25 -5.53 8.83 16.42
C LYS A 25 -4.42 9.86 16.16
N GLY A 26 -4.15 10.77 17.08
CA GLY A 26 -3.36 11.96 16.76
C GLY A 26 -4.14 12.89 15.81
N GLY A 27 -3.87 14.19 15.80
CA GLY A 27 -4.72 15.15 15.09
C GLY A 27 -4.88 14.82 13.59
N GLY A 28 -6.14 14.72 13.13
CA GLY A 28 -6.48 14.49 11.71
C GLY A 28 -5.81 15.48 10.76
N GLN A 29 -5.60 16.71 11.21
CA GLN A 29 -4.85 17.75 10.52
C GLN A 29 -3.42 17.30 10.17
N ARG A 30 -2.66 16.75 11.14
CA ARG A 30 -1.28 16.30 10.92
C ARG A 30 -1.19 15.12 9.93
N SER A 31 -2.16 14.22 9.95
CA SER A 31 -2.22 13.08 9.00
C SER A 31 -2.52 13.58 7.59
N PHE A 32 -3.45 14.51 7.48
CA PHE A 32 -3.82 15.18 6.23
C PHE A 32 -2.62 15.94 5.62
N GLU A 33 -1.93 16.76 6.41
CA GLU A 33 -0.74 17.51 5.96
C GLU A 33 0.36 16.57 5.47
N LYS A 34 0.66 15.51 6.23
CA LYS A 34 1.65 14.52 5.81
C LYS A 34 1.30 13.83 4.49
N ASP A 35 0.03 13.50 4.29
CA ASP A 35 -0.43 12.89 3.05
C ASP A 35 -0.24 13.84 1.88
N ARG A 36 -0.72 15.08 2.01
CA ARG A 36 -0.58 16.12 0.99
C ARG A 36 0.90 16.40 0.66
N ASP A 37 1.71 16.64 1.68
CA ASP A 37 3.14 16.93 1.51
C ASP A 37 3.89 15.75 0.90
N GLY A 38 3.50 14.52 1.26
CA GLY A 38 4.04 13.29 0.67
C GLY A 38 3.69 13.14 -0.80
N LEU A 39 2.45 13.44 -1.20
CA LEU A 39 2.02 13.43 -2.60
C LEU A 39 2.79 14.47 -3.42
N HIS A 40 2.97 15.70 -2.92
CA HIS A 40 3.78 16.72 -3.58
C HIS A 40 5.23 16.26 -3.74
N PHE A 41 5.87 15.89 -2.65
CA PHE A 41 7.27 15.49 -2.66
C PHE A 41 7.56 14.35 -3.64
N LEU A 42 6.74 13.31 -3.61
CA LEU A 42 6.91 12.15 -4.48
C LEU A 42 6.50 12.45 -5.93
N GLY A 43 5.48 13.29 -6.14
CA GLY A 43 5.06 13.75 -7.47
C GLY A 43 6.16 14.55 -8.15
N GLU A 44 6.82 15.50 -7.44
CA GLU A 44 7.98 16.26 -7.94
C GLU A 44 9.19 15.35 -8.24
N ALA A 45 9.34 14.26 -7.49
CA ALA A 45 10.36 13.24 -7.76
C ALA A 45 9.98 12.29 -8.91
N GLY A 46 8.85 12.49 -9.60
CA GLY A 46 8.40 11.66 -10.71
C GLY A 46 7.90 10.27 -10.29
N MET A 47 7.52 10.09 -9.03
CA MET A 47 7.01 8.82 -8.55
C MET A 47 5.52 8.63 -8.91
N PRO A 48 5.04 7.38 -9.05
CA PRO A 48 3.68 7.07 -9.46
C PRO A 48 2.69 7.28 -8.29
N VAL A 49 2.47 8.52 -7.91
CA VAL A 49 1.52 8.94 -6.87
C VAL A 49 0.34 9.70 -7.48
N ALA A 50 -0.73 9.86 -6.71
CA ALA A 50 -1.87 10.68 -7.09
C ALA A 50 -1.43 12.15 -7.28
N PRO A 51 -1.66 12.77 -8.45
CA PRO A 51 -1.39 14.19 -8.61
C PRO A 51 -2.45 15.03 -7.88
N ILE A 52 -2.03 16.13 -7.26
CA ILE A 52 -2.95 17.10 -6.68
C ILE A 52 -3.34 18.11 -7.76
N LEU A 53 -4.64 18.20 -8.05
CA LEU A 53 -5.20 19.12 -9.07
C LEU A 53 -5.58 20.48 -8.50
N ALA A 54 -6.01 20.50 -7.25
CA ALA A 54 -6.38 21.71 -6.51
C ALA A 54 -6.23 21.44 -5.01
N GLU A 55 -5.89 22.44 -4.26
CA GLU A 55 -5.78 22.35 -2.81
C GLU A 55 -6.11 23.63 -2.08
N GLY A 56 -6.40 23.51 -0.79
CA GLY A 56 -6.62 24.58 0.15
C GLY A 56 -6.10 24.21 1.55
N PRO A 57 -6.33 25.03 2.54
CA PRO A 57 -5.81 24.80 3.90
C PRO A 57 -6.29 23.48 4.51
N ASP A 58 -7.50 23.04 4.15
CA ASP A 58 -8.21 21.90 4.77
C ASP A 58 -8.66 20.85 3.76
N TYR A 59 -8.28 20.98 2.47
CA TYR A 59 -8.63 20.01 1.43
C TYR A 59 -7.57 19.91 0.34
N PHE A 60 -7.60 18.80 -0.37
CA PHE A 60 -7.00 18.66 -1.70
C PHE A 60 -7.86 17.77 -2.60
N VAL A 61 -7.67 17.91 -3.91
CA VAL A 61 -8.42 17.21 -4.95
C VAL A 61 -7.44 16.42 -5.82
N THR A 62 -7.75 15.16 -6.06
CA THR A 62 -7.03 14.29 -7.00
C THR A 62 -7.97 13.79 -8.09
N PRO A 63 -7.47 13.41 -9.27
CA PRO A 63 -8.29 12.74 -10.26
C PRO A 63 -8.73 11.36 -9.77
N ASP A 64 -9.71 10.78 -10.44
CA ASP A 64 -10.01 9.35 -10.30
C ASP A 64 -8.85 8.55 -10.94
N LEU A 65 -8.24 7.69 -10.15
CA LEU A 65 -7.11 6.85 -10.54
C LEU A 65 -7.54 5.40 -10.84
N GLY A 66 -8.82 5.20 -11.12
CA GLY A 66 -9.39 3.89 -11.37
C GLY A 66 -9.70 3.10 -10.10
N VAL A 67 -9.60 1.79 -10.18
CA VAL A 67 -10.00 0.89 -9.09
C VAL A 67 -8.83 0.55 -8.18
N THR A 68 -9.09 0.40 -6.88
CA THR A 68 -8.04 -0.09 -5.97
C THR A 68 -7.74 -1.57 -6.24
N LEU A 69 -6.50 -2.01 -5.99
CA LEU A 69 -6.17 -3.44 -6.10
C LEU A 69 -7.08 -4.30 -5.23
N ARG A 70 -7.50 -3.78 -4.08
CA ARG A 70 -8.47 -4.47 -3.22
C ARG A 70 -9.83 -4.68 -3.90
N ALA A 71 -10.34 -3.67 -4.59
CA ALA A 71 -11.60 -3.78 -5.33
C ALA A 71 -11.47 -4.76 -6.49
N LEU A 72 -10.35 -4.69 -7.23
CA LEU A 72 -10.03 -5.59 -8.33
C LEU A 72 -9.91 -7.07 -7.88
N MET A 73 -9.39 -7.32 -6.68
CA MET A 73 -9.35 -8.67 -6.09
C MET A 73 -10.74 -9.24 -5.81
N SER A 74 -11.72 -8.39 -5.54
CA SER A 74 -13.10 -8.80 -5.26
C SER A 74 -13.91 -9.03 -6.54
N ASP A 75 -13.41 -8.61 -7.70
CA ASP A 75 -14.04 -8.80 -9.00
C ASP A 75 -13.58 -10.13 -9.62
N THR A 76 -14.48 -11.10 -9.69
CA THR A 76 -14.18 -12.44 -10.24
C THR A 76 -14.02 -12.45 -11.76
N GLY A 77 -14.55 -11.44 -12.46
CA GLY A 77 -14.47 -11.31 -13.92
C GLY A 77 -13.16 -10.69 -14.44
N ALA A 78 -12.42 -10.01 -13.57
CA ALA A 78 -11.27 -9.19 -13.96
C ALA A 78 -9.90 -9.92 -13.83
N SER A 79 -9.80 -11.18 -14.25
CA SER A 79 -8.58 -11.99 -14.03
C SER A 79 -7.33 -11.43 -14.73
N ASP A 80 -7.46 -10.93 -15.96
CA ASP A 80 -6.33 -10.40 -16.73
C ASP A 80 -5.93 -9.01 -16.23
N ASP A 81 -6.89 -8.15 -15.95
CA ASP A 81 -6.64 -6.84 -15.33
C ASP A 81 -5.97 -7.00 -13.97
N ARG A 82 -6.43 -7.95 -13.15
CA ARG A 82 -5.84 -8.24 -11.86
C ARG A 82 -4.37 -8.65 -11.98
N ARG A 83 -4.05 -9.55 -12.91
CA ARG A 83 -2.66 -9.96 -13.18
C ARG A 83 -1.80 -8.77 -13.63
N ALA A 84 -2.29 -7.96 -14.56
CA ALA A 84 -1.59 -6.77 -15.06
C ALA A 84 -1.38 -5.73 -13.95
N ALA A 85 -2.40 -5.47 -13.14
CA ALA A 85 -2.35 -4.52 -12.04
C ALA A 85 -1.35 -4.94 -10.94
N PHE A 86 -1.30 -6.22 -10.56
CA PHE A 86 -0.32 -6.72 -9.59
C PHE A 86 1.10 -6.68 -10.13
N HIS A 87 1.30 -6.97 -11.43
CA HIS A 87 2.59 -6.78 -12.09
C HIS A 87 3.01 -5.31 -12.06
N ALA A 88 2.11 -4.39 -12.40
CA ALA A 88 2.37 -2.94 -12.35
C ALA A 88 2.64 -2.45 -10.92
N ALA A 89 1.94 -2.97 -9.91
CA ALA A 89 2.19 -2.65 -8.50
C ALA A 89 3.61 -3.04 -8.05
N GLY A 90 4.09 -4.19 -8.47
CA GLY A 90 5.47 -4.61 -8.21
C GLY A 90 6.49 -3.65 -8.82
N ARG A 91 6.28 -3.23 -10.07
CA ARG A 91 7.14 -2.24 -10.73
C ARG A 91 7.10 -0.87 -10.05
N ALA A 92 5.90 -0.40 -9.67
CA ALA A 92 5.73 0.88 -8.98
C ALA A 92 6.47 0.88 -7.62
N LEU A 93 6.35 -0.18 -6.83
CA LEU A 93 7.10 -0.34 -5.58
C LEU A 93 8.62 -0.39 -5.82
N ALA A 94 9.08 -1.07 -6.87
CA ALA A 94 10.50 -1.10 -7.21
C ALA A 94 11.02 0.28 -7.61
N ALA A 95 10.28 1.03 -8.40
CA ALA A 95 10.63 2.39 -8.80
C ALA A 95 10.77 3.31 -7.58
N LEU A 96 9.82 3.24 -6.63
CA LEU A 96 9.86 3.99 -5.38
C LEU A 96 11.11 3.66 -4.56
N HIS A 97 11.39 2.36 -4.37
CA HIS A 97 12.55 1.91 -3.60
C HIS A 97 13.90 2.19 -4.29
N ALA A 98 13.95 2.17 -5.62
CA ALA A 98 15.15 2.52 -6.39
C ALA A 98 15.55 4.00 -6.22
N GLN A 99 14.57 4.88 -6.01
CA GLN A 99 14.81 6.29 -5.67
C GLN A 99 15.11 6.51 -4.17
N GLY A 100 15.18 5.43 -3.39
CA GLY A 100 15.45 5.49 -1.96
C GLY A 100 14.24 5.79 -1.09
N PHE A 101 13.03 5.84 -1.65
CA PHE A 101 11.82 6.16 -0.89
C PHE A 101 11.05 4.91 -0.48
N SER A 102 10.34 4.97 0.64
CA SER A 102 9.35 3.98 1.04
C SER A 102 7.97 4.64 1.19
N HIS A 103 6.92 3.91 0.84
CA HIS A 103 5.54 4.38 1.04
C HIS A 103 5.19 4.48 2.53
N GLY A 104 5.69 3.54 3.33
CA GLY A 104 5.41 3.39 4.74
C GLY A 104 4.20 2.50 5.06
N ARG A 105 3.26 2.29 4.11
CA ARG A 105 2.15 1.35 4.23
C ARG A 105 1.46 1.08 2.89
N PRO A 106 2.09 0.45 1.90
CA PRO A 106 1.50 0.21 0.58
C PRO A 106 0.50 -0.96 0.62
N ALA A 107 -0.64 -0.78 1.25
CA ALA A 107 -1.68 -1.79 1.28
C ALA A 107 -2.47 -1.80 -0.04
N VAL A 108 -3.04 -2.95 -0.45
CA VAL A 108 -3.79 -3.11 -1.71
C VAL A 108 -4.98 -2.14 -1.88
N ARG A 109 -5.43 -1.52 -0.81
CA ARG A 109 -6.46 -0.47 -0.84
C ARG A 109 -5.90 0.92 -1.18
N ASP A 110 -4.57 1.09 -1.03
CA ASP A 110 -3.86 2.35 -1.19
C ASP A 110 -3.10 2.40 -2.53
N LEU A 111 -3.33 1.40 -3.41
CA LEU A 111 -2.82 1.29 -4.78
C LEU A 111 -4.00 1.26 -5.75
N CYS A 112 -4.02 2.21 -6.69
CA CYS A 112 -5.07 2.35 -7.71
C CYS A 112 -4.56 1.95 -9.08
N TRP A 113 -5.38 1.20 -9.84
CA TRP A 113 -5.14 0.74 -11.20
C TRP A 113 -6.07 1.44 -12.17
N ASP A 114 -5.55 2.11 -13.18
CA ASP A 114 -6.32 2.85 -14.20
C ASP A 114 -6.49 2.08 -15.53
N GLY A 115 -6.03 0.83 -15.59
CA GLY A 115 -5.99 0.01 -16.79
C GLY A 115 -4.61 -0.05 -17.46
N ALA A 116 -3.66 0.78 -17.06
CA ALA A 116 -2.31 0.86 -17.61
C ALA A 116 -1.22 0.95 -16.53
N GLU A 117 -1.46 1.75 -15.50
CA GLU A 117 -0.48 2.05 -14.45
C GLU A 117 -1.08 1.91 -13.06
N VAL A 118 -0.20 1.63 -12.09
CA VAL A 118 -0.55 1.71 -10.67
C VAL A 118 -0.01 2.99 -10.07
N ARG A 119 -0.87 3.72 -9.36
CA ARG A 119 -0.50 4.88 -8.57
C ARG A 119 -0.81 4.70 -7.11
N PHE A 120 0.09 5.23 -6.28
CA PHE A 120 -0.07 5.24 -4.82
C PHE A 120 -0.96 6.39 -4.38
N ILE A 121 -1.77 6.13 -3.36
CA ILE A 121 -2.54 7.11 -2.59
C ILE A 121 -2.22 6.94 -1.11
N ASP A 122 -2.64 7.88 -0.28
CA ASP A 122 -2.52 7.82 1.19
C ASP A 122 -1.08 7.78 1.70
N MET A 123 -0.34 8.87 1.43
CA MET A 123 1.06 9.05 1.85
C MET A 123 1.24 9.46 3.33
N GLU A 124 0.24 9.31 4.20
CA GLU A 124 0.30 9.74 5.62
C GLU A 124 1.46 9.12 6.41
N ARG A 125 1.95 7.95 5.97
CA ARG A 125 3.08 7.21 6.56
C ARG A 125 4.41 7.46 5.86
N PHE A 126 4.39 8.14 4.73
CA PHE A 126 5.60 8.52 4.02
C PHE A 126 6.49 9.43 4.88
N SER A 127 7.78 9.28 4.72
CA SER A 127 8.78 10.20 5.26
C SER A 127 10.03 10.15 4.38
N PRO A 128 10.58 11.30 3.95
CA PRO A 128 11.82 11.33 3.19
C PRO A 128 13.04 10.79 3.96
N ARG A 129 12.91 10.53 5.27
CA ARG A 129 13.94 9.90 6.11
C ARG A 129 13.88 8.37 6.09
N HIS A 130 12.83 7.77 5.55
CA HIS A 130 12.62 6.31 5.50
C HIS A 130 13.26 5.72 4.24
N GLN A 131 14.60 5.74 4.16
CA GLN A 131 15.39 5.38 2.97
C GLN A 131 16.24 4.12 3.17
N SER A 132 15.99 3.33 4.19
CA SER A 132 16.82 2.15 4.47
C SER A 132 16.18 0.85 3.96
N PRO A 133 16.97 -0.21 3.73
CA PRO A 133 16.46 -1.53 3.36
C PRO A 133 15.40 -2.09 4.32
N ARG A 134 15.40 -1.65 5.59
CA ARG A 134 14.37 -2.04 6.58
C ARG A 134 13.01 -1.43 6.27
N HIS A 135 12.97 -0.19 5.79
CA HIS A 135 11.73 0.46 5.39
C HIS A 135 11.16 -0.18 4.11
N PHE A 136 12.01 -0.51 3.15
CA PHE A 136 11.59 -1.24 1.95
C PHE A 136 11.08 -2.65 2.29
N ALA A 137 11.75 -3.33 3.22
CA ALA A 137 11.28 -4.62 3.72
C ALA A 137 9.92 -4.52 4.44
N ALA A 138 9.69 -3.44 5.18
CA ALA A 138 8.40 -3.18 5.81
C ALA A 138 7.30 -2.92 4.78
N ASP A 139 7.59 -2.18 3.71
CA ASP A 139 6.64 -1.96 2.61
C ASP A 139 6.25 -3.28 1.94
N ILE A 140 7.22 -4.13 1.59
CA ILE A 140 6.94 -5.46 1.02
C ILE A 140 6.14 -6.32 1.99
N PHE A 141 6.46 -6.28 3.28
CA PHE A 141 5.69 -7.00 4.29
C PHE A 141 4.23 -6.53 4.34
N VAL A 142 3.99 -5.23 4.39
CA VAL A 142 2.63 -4.66 4.42
C VAL A 142 1.87 -4.97 3.14
N PHE A 143 2.51 -4.86 1.97
CA PHE A 143 1.90 -5.20 0.69
C PHE A 143 1.44 -6.67 0.68
N VAL A 144 2.34 -7.63 0.93
CA VAL A 144 2.03 -9.06 0.96
C VAL A 144 0.97 -9.38 2.01
N HIS A 145 1.11 -8.82 3.22
CA HIS A 145 0.14 -8.99 4.29
C HIS A 145 -1.26 -8.52 3.88
N SER A 146 -1.34 -7.37 3.23
CA SER A 146 -2.63 -6.81 2.83
C SER A 146 -3.32 -7.62 1.74
N VAL A 147 -2.56 -8.31 0.86
CA VAL A 147 -3.11 -9.25 -0.12
C VAL A 147 -3.78 -10.42 0.59
N PHE A 148 -3.08 -11.10 1.50
CA PHE A 148 -3.66 -12.21 2.26
C PHE A 148 -4.83 -11.78 3.15
N ALA A 149 -4.73 -10.62 3.80
CA ALA A 149 -5.80 -10.07 4.63
C ALA A 149 -7.06 -9.69 3.83
N ALA A 150 -6.90 -9.39 2.54
CA ALA A 150 -8.01 -9.13 1.61
C ALA A 150 -8.57 -10.40 0.96
N GLY A 151 -8.01 -11.58 1.24
CA GLY A 151 -8.44 -12.87 0.70
C GLY A 151 -7.78 -13.24 -0.63
N GLY A 152 -6.72 -12.53 -1.04
CA GLY A 152 -5.89 -12.90 -2.18
C GLY A 152 -4.91 -14.03 -1.85
N GLY A 153 -4.19 -14.49 -2.86
CA GLY A 153 -3.31 -15.64 -2.77
C GLY A 153 -1.93 -15.43 -3.41
N GLU A 154 -1.26 -16.55 -3.62
CA GLU A 154 0.11 -16.57 -4.14
C GLU A 154 0.20 -16.10 -5.59
N ALA A 155 -0.85 -16.29 -6.40
CA ALA A 155 -0.85 -15.91 -7.81
C ALA A 155 -0.69 -14.39 -8.01
N GLU A 156 -1.41 -13.58 -7.23
CA GLU A 156 -1.27 -12.13 -7.23
C GLU A 156 0.14 -11.72 -6.77
N LEU A 157 0.62 -12.36 -5.72
CA LEU A 157 1.92 -12.04 -5.12
C LEU A 157 3.09 -12.45 -6.01
N GLU A 158 3.01 -13.59 -6.69
CA GLU A 158 4.02 -14.03 -7.64
C GLU A 158 4.21 -13.04 -8.78
N ASN A 159 3.09 -12.55 -9.36
CA ASN A 159 3.13 -11.51 -10.38
C ASN A 159 3.80 -10.23 -9.87
N ALA A 160 3.40 -9.76 -8.68
CA ALA A 160 3.92 -8.52 -8.11
C ALA A 160 5.40 -8.64 -7.69
N LEU A 161 5.79 -9.68 -6.94
CA LEU A 161 7.17 -9.79 -6.45
C LEU A 161 8.15 -10.20 -7.56
N THR A 162 7.72 -10.92 -8.57
CA THR A 162 8.53 -11.17 -9.77
C THR A 162 8.79 -9.86 -10.51
N ALA A 163 7.76 -9.04 -10.73
CA ALA A 163 7.91 -7.74 -11.36
C ALA A 163 8.79 -6.79 -10.53
N TYR A 164 8.60 -6.76 -9.20
CA TYR A 164 9.40 -6.00 -8.27
C TYR A 164 10.89 -6.36 -8.37
N ARG A 165 11.22 -7.64 -8.32
CA ARG A 165 12.59 -8.14 -8.43
C ARG A 165 13.21 -7.85 -9.79
N ASN A 166 12.47 -8.10 -10.88
CA ASN A 166 12.94 -7.86 -12.24
C ASN A 166 13.21 -6.37 -12.52
N ALA A 167 12.51 -5.48 -11.81
CA ALA A 167 12.75 -4.04 -11.83
C ALA A 167 13.85 -3.57 -10.84
N GLY A 168 14.60 -4.49 -10.23
CA GLY A 168 15.73 -4.17 -9.33
C GLY A 168 15.32 -3.91 -7.88
N GLY A 169 14.09 -4.23 -7.48
CA GLY A 169 13.64 -4.05 -6.10
C GLY A 169 14.43 -4.91 -5.11
N PRO A 170 14.88 -4.38 -3.95
CA PRO A 170 15.76 -5.05 -2.98
C PRO A 170 15.00 -6.06 -2.10
N LEU A 171 14.60 -7.20 -2.66
CA LEU A 171 13.79 -8.22 -1.98
C LEU A 171 14.54 -8.95 -0.86
N GLN A 172 15.88 -9.01 -0.90
CA GLN A 172 16.68 -9.79 0.05
C GLN A 172 16.50 -9.36 1.52
N ALA A 173 16.35 -8.05 1.77
CA ALA A 173 16.09 -7.55 3.11
C ALA A 173 14.74 -8.04 3.66
N SER A 174 13.73 -8.13 2.79
CA SER A 174 12.39 -8.64 3.15
C SER A 174 12.44 -10.12 3.48
N ILE A 175 13.17 -10.93 2.70
CA ILE A 175 13.38 -12.36 2.93
C ILE A 175 14.09 -12.58 4.26
N ALA A 176 15.17 -11.85 4.51
CA ALA A 176 15.92 -11.96 5.77
C ALA A 176 15.05 -11.58 6.99
N LEU A 177 14.26 -10.52 6.87
CA LEU A 177 13.32 -10.11 7.92
C LEU A 177 12.26 -11.18 8.17
N ALA A 178 11.62 -11.71 7.12
CA ALA A 178 10.58 -12.72 7.25
C ALA A 178 11.12 -14.01 7.87
N ARG A 179 12.31 -14.47 7.48
CA ARG A 179 12.97 -15.64 8.09
C ARG A 179 13.26 -15.43 9.56
N ARG A 180 13.69 -14.23 9.96
CA ARG A 180 13.93 -13.88 11.38
C ARG A 180 12.63 -13.86 12.19
N LEU A 181 11.53 -13.42 11.60
CA LEU A 181 10.23 -13.26 12.26
C LEU A 181 9.32 -14.49 12.15
N ARG A 182 9.76 -15.58 11.48
CA ARG A 182 8.92 -16.78 11.25
C ARG A 182 8.33 -17.40 12.53
N TRP A 183 8.99 -17.23 13.66
CA TRP A 183 8.51 -17.73 14.95
C TRP A 183 7.24 -17.01 15.45
N ILE A 184 6.95 -15.82 14.93
CA ILE A 184 5.74 -15.06 15.27
C ILE A 184 4.47 -15.73 14.69
N GLY A 185 4.60 -16.46 13.59
CA GLY A 185 3.45 -17.15 12.95
C GLY A 185 2.73 -18.10 13.91
N PRO A 186 3.41 -19.04 14.57
CA PRO A 186 2.80 -19.90 15.60
C PRO A 186 2.17 -19.14 16.75
N ALA A 187 2.78 -18.05 17.21
CA ALA A 187 2.22 -17.19 18.26
C ALA A 187 0.91 -16.51 17.79
N ALA A 188 0.88 -16.02 16.55
CA ALA A 188 -0.33 -15.44 15.96
C ALA A 188 -1.48 -16.47 15.86
N ARG A 189 -1.18 -17.75 15.56
CA ARG A 189 -2.18 -18.82 15.59
C ARG A 189 -2.82 -19.00 16.98
N GLY A 190 -2.04 -18.89 18.04
CA GLY A 190 -2.55 -18.90 19.41
C GLY A 190 -3.50 -17.73 19.69
N LEU A 191 -3.12 -16.52 19.28
CA LEU A 191 -3.96 -15.31 19.43
C LEU A 191 -5.26 -15.37 18.62
N ARG A 192 -5.29 -16.09 17.50
CA ARG A 192 -6.52 -16.29 16.70
C ARG A 192 -7.63 -16.96 17.50
N ARG A 193 -7.31 -17.79 18.49
CA ARG A 193 -8.30 -18.39 19.39
C ARG A 193 -9.08 -17.33 20.17
N LEU A 194 -8.43 -16.20 20.49
CA LEU A 194 -9.05 -15.07 21.20
C LEU A 194 -9.73 -14.07 20.26
N LYS A 195 -9.28 -14.00 18.97
CA LYS A 195 -9.84 -13.11 17.93
C LYS A 195 -10.03 -13.87 16.62
N PRO A 196 -10.99 -14.80 16.52
CA PRO A 196 -11.14 -15.72 15.38
C PRO A 196 -11.45 -14.99 14.05
N HIS A 197 -12.05 -13.82 14.11
CA HIS A 197 -12.43 -13.03 12.93
C HIS A 197 -11.39 -11.97 12.51
N SER A 198 -10.20 -11.94 13.13
CA SER A 198 -9.16 -11.00 12.75
C SER A 198 -8.48 -11.44 11.46
N ARG A 199 -8.77 -10.75 10.36
CA ARG A 199 -8.14 -10.96 9.05
C ARG A 199 -6.63 -10.74 9.12
N ASP A 200 -6.18 -9.75 9.88
CA ASP A 200 -4.76 -9.46 10.06
C ASP A 200 -4.00 -10.60 10.73
N LEU A 201 -4.56 -11.17 11.83
CA LEU A 201 -3.94 -12.33 12.47
C LEU A 201 -3.94 -13.57 11.58
N THR A 202 -4.98 -13.72 10.74
CA THR A 202 -5.05 -14.83 9.78
C THR A 202 -4.02 -14.69 8.68
N ALA A 203 -3.75 -13.48 8.21
CA ALA A 203 -2.82 -13.19 7.14
C ALA A 203 -1.35 -13.28 7.55
N LEU A 204 -1.03 -13.14 8.85
CA LEU A 204 0.36 -12.99 9.32
C LEU A 204 1.24 -14.21 9.01
N GLU A 205 0.74 -15.41 9.27
CA GLU A 205 1.50 -16.64 9.03
C GLU A 205 1.79 -16.87 7.53
N PRO A 206 0.80 -16.85 6.63
CA PRO A 206 1.07 -16.99 5.21
C PRO A 206 1.96 -15.87 4.65
N THR A 207 1.85 -14.63 5.18
CA THR A 207 2.75 -13.53 4.81
C THR A 207 4.21 -13.88 5.08
N LEU A 208 4.52 -14.30 6.31
CA LEU A 208 5.89 -14.64 6.72
C LEU A 208 6.42 -15.85 5.94
N ALA A 209 5.59 -16.87 5.73
CA ALA A 209 5.95 -18.08 4.98
C ALA A 209 6.26 -17.72 3.52
N TYR A 210 5.38 -16.96 2.87
CA TYR A 210 5.53 -16.58 1.46
C TYR A 210 6.79 -15.74 1.23
N ILE A 211 7.01 -14.68 2.01
CA ILE A 211 8.21 -13.84 1.85
C ILE A 211 9.49 -14.62 2.15
N ALA A 212 9.48 -15.52 3.16
CA ALA A 212 10.65 -16.32 3.50
C ALA A 212 11.03 -17.35 2.43
N SER A 213 10.07 -17.81 1.61
CA SER A 213 10.25 -18.77 0.50
C SER A 213 10.57 -18.08 -0.83
N ALA A 214 10.37 -16.77 -0.96
CA ALA A 214 10.65 -16.03 -2.18
C ALA A 214 12.11 -16.22 -2.63
N ARG A 215 12.31 -16.41 -3.96
CA ARG A 215 13.63 -16.65 -4.57
C ARG A 215 14.04 -15.51 -5.48
#